data_5b13909d45465bfa910c4b625b99e97f
#
_entry.id   5b13909d45465bfa910c4b625b99e97f
#
_cell.length_a   1.000
_cell.length_b   1.000
_cell.length_c   1.000
_cell.angle_alpha   90.00
_cell.angle_beta   90.00
_cell.angle_gamma   90.00
#
_symmetry.space_group_name_H-M   'P 1'
#
loop_
_entity.id
_entity.type
_entity.pdbx_description
1 polymer ?
#
loop_
_entity_poly.entity_id
_entity_poly.type
_entity_poly.pdbx_seq_one_letter_code
_entity_poly.pdbx_strand_id
1 'polypeptide(L)'
;MILLAIASLIFLILAIKRLDWALLVIIAALPSYLLRFNIAGLPTTWLEIMIFIVCTVFVGQNYLILANNIKINWSKGVIKYRYPFDWEMALLLLIAFVAVLADGGSTSALGIFKAYFFEAIFFFIVFINVLVQKKDLLNVVRALAISALGISALGFYQKFVDMEFLNPVWSQQIPARITSFFPYANAIGLYLAPIVLIILGYVHNLWKSANKYKAWEIAGMLVVAGMSVATIYFARTEGALLGILVGVVVMALLASAKSRRLTIIAAILALMVVGTVPALRSFALEKLTLSDLSGEIRKQQWRETRKMLLSSPQNFLLGVGLSTYPLAVKPFHQEGVFFDFDKDANFEQKLRASAEYRATHWQPVDIYQYPHNIFLNFWTELGLIGMLLFGWLLLKFLYYASLLYSKTRDFLALGMLASMICVLVHGLVDEKYIKNDLSVLW
;
A
#
# COMPACT_ATOMS: atom_id res chain seq x y z
N MET A 1 -7.23 -6.58 27.56
CA MET A 1 -8.68 -6.67 27.27
C MET A 1 -9.45 -5.48 27.84
N ILE A 2 -9.39 -5.18 29.15
CA ILE A 2 -10.16 -4.07 29.79
C ILE A 2 -9.84 -2.71 29.12
N LEU A 3 -8.57 -2.38 28.90
CA LEU A 3 -8.19 -1.12 28.24
C LEU A 3 -8.74 -1.02 26.81
N LEU A 4 -8.74 -2.11 26.06
CA LEU A 4 -9.31 -2.15 24.71
C LEU A 4 -10.83 -2.00 24.74
N ALA A 5 -11.52 -2.59 25.72
CA ALA A 5 -12.96 -2.42 25.89
C ALA A 5 -13.32 -0.96 26.24
N ILE A 6 -12.56 -0.33 27.15
CA ILE A 6 -12.74 1.09 27.49
C ILE A 6 -12.48 1.98 26.27
N ALA A 7 -11.40 1.72 25.53
CA ALA A 7 -11.09 2.48 24.32
C ALA A 7 -12.16 2.29 23.22
N SER A 8 -12.73 1.06 23.08
CA SER A 8 -13.87 0.80 22.18
C SER A 8 -15.10 1.61 22.58
N LEU A 9 -15.40 1.67 23.87
CA LEU A 9 -16.55 2.43 24.37
C LEU A 9 -16.37 3.95 24.13
N ILE A 10 -15.18 4.47 24.42
CA ILE A 10 -14.85 5.89 24.15
C ILE A 10 -14.97 6.17 22.64
N PHE A 11 -14.44 5.27 21.79
CA PHE A 11 -14.52 5.41 20.35
C PHE A 11 -15.97 5.31 19.83
N LEU A 12 -16.79 4.43 20.39
CA LEU A 12 -18.23 4.35 20.08
C LEU A 12 -18.94 5.65 20.41
N ILE A 13 -18.70 6.23 21.59
CA ILE A 13 -19.27 7.54 21.98
C ILE A 13 -18.84 8.63 20.99
N LEU A 14 -17.56 8.64 20.58
CA LEU A 14 -17.08 9.57 19.55
C LEU A 14 -17.82 9.35 18.24
N ALA A 15 -17.94 8.11 17.77
CA ALA A 15 -18.59 7.78 16.50
C ALA A 15 -20.07 8.21 16.47
N ILE A 16 -20.79 8.00 17.57
CA ILE A 16 -22.21 8.42 17.71
C ILE A 16 -22.34 9.94 17.65
N LYS A 17 -21.43 10.67 18.32
CA LYS A 17 -21.50 12.13 18.41
C LYS A 17 -20.88 12.83 17.19
N ARG A 18 -19.77 12.32 16.65
CA ARG A 18 -18.95 12.95 15.61
C ARG A 18 -18.32 11.86 14.72
N LEU A 19 -19.14 11.33 13.83
CA LEU A 19 -18.72 10.27 12.91
C LEU A 19 -17.56 10.72 12.00
N ASP A 20 -17.53 12.00 11.61
CA ASP A 20 -16.43 12.61 10.88
C ASP A 20 -15.09 12.51 11.61
N TRP A 21 -15.07 12.81 12.92
CA TRP A 21 -13.86 12.68 13.74
C TRP A 21 -13.46 11.23 13.98
N ALA A 22 -14.45 10.32 14.13
CA ALA A 22 -14.16 8.89 14.27
C ALA A 22 -13.44 8.34 13.02
N LEU A 23 -13.85 8.74 11.81
CA LEU A 23 -13.15 8.39 10.58
C LEU A 23 -11.71 8.93 10.54
N LEU A 24 -11.50 10.18 10.98
CA LEU A 24 -10.15 10.75 11.05
C LEU A 24 -9.26 10.03 12.06
N VAL A 25 -9.82 9.58 13.19
CA VAL A 25 -9.09 8.75 14.17
C VAL A 25 -8.69 7.40 13.57
N ILE A 26 -9.58 6.75 12.81
CA ILE A 26 -9.22 5.52 12.07
C ILE A 26 -8.03 5.76 11.15
N ILE A 27 -8.08 6.83 10.34
CA ILE A 27 -7.02 7.17 9.40
C ILE A 27 -5.69 7.45 10.11
N ALA A 28 -5.73 8.18 11.23
CA ALA A 28 -4.54 8.44 12.04
C ALA A 28 -3.98 7.17 12.70
N ALA A 29 -4.86 6.21 13.02
CA ALA A 29 -4.54 4.98 13.73
C ALA A 29 -4.55 3.72 12.82
N LEU A 30 -4.38 3.85 11.50
CA LEU A 30 -4.35 2.71 10.58
C LEU A 30 -3.39 1.59 11.02
N PRO A 31 -2.17 1.87 11.55
CA PRO A 31 -1.29 0.81 12.06
C PRO A 31 -1.83 0.03 13.27
N SER A 32 -2.96 0.44 13.85
CA SER A 32 -3.58 -0.27 14.99
C SER A 32 -4.10 -1.68 14.65
N TYR A 33 -4.11 -2.08 13.38
CA TYR A 33 -4.34 -3.48 12.99
C TYR A 33 -3.30 -4.45 13.57
N LEU A 34 -2.16 -3.93 14.01
CA LEU A 34 -1.12 -4.72 14.69
C LEU A 34 -1.52 -5.13 16.11
N LEU A 35 -2.49 -4.45 16.70
CA LEU A 35 -3.08 -4.83 17.98
C LEU A 35 -4.10 -5.95 17.74
N ARG A 36 -3.60 -7.20 17.76
CA ARG A 36 -4.37 -8.41 17.46
C ARG A 36 -4.82 -9.07 18.76
N PHE A 37 -6.04 -9.57 18.76
CA PHE A 37 -6.64 -10.33 19.88
C PHE A 37 -7.77 -11.22 19.37
N ASN A 38 -8.32 -12.06 20.27
CA ASN A 38 -9.43 -12.94 19.94
C ASN A 38 -10.68 -12.53 20.71
N ILE A 39 -11.82 -12.48 20.00
CA ILE A 39 -13.15 -12.31 20.58
C ILE A 39 -13.95 -13.58 20.30
N ALA A 40 -14.34 -14.31 21.32
CA ALA A 40 -15.11 -15.56 21.21
C ALA A 40 -14.48 -16.58 20.22
N GLY A 41 -13.14 -16.66 20.19
CA GLY A 41 -12.40 -17.55 19.28
C GLY A 41 -12.16 -16.97 17.87
N LEU A 42 -12.69 -15.81 17.55
CA LEU A 42 -12.46 -15.16 16.26
C LEU A 42 -11.27 -14.18 16.36
N PRO A 43 -10.22 -14.34 15.53
CA PRO A 43 -9.14 -13.39 15.47
C PRO A 43 -9.64 -12.05 14.93
N THR A 44 -9.29 -10.98 15.61
CA THR A 44 -9.67 -9.63 15.22
C THR A 44 -8.56 -8.62 15.56
N THR A 45 -8.70 -7.40 15.06
CA THR A 45 -7.76 -6.31 15.31
C THR A 45 -8.50 -5.09 15.86
N TRP A 46 -7.75 -4.18 16.51
CA TRP A 46 -8.33 -2.93 16.98
C TRP A 46 -8.88 -2.08 15.81
N LEU A 47 -8.21 -2.06 14.66
CA LEU A 47 -8.67 -1.37 13.46
C LEU A 47 -10.03 -1.89 12.97
N GLU A 48 -10.18 -3.22 12.91
CA GLU A 48 -11.46 -3.86 12.51
C GLU A 48 -12.61 -3.46 13.42
N ILE A 49 -12.38 -3.41 14.74
CA ILE A 49 -13.42 -2.96 15.69
C ILE A 49 -13.81 -1.52 15.40
N MET A 50 -12.85 -0.62 15.18
CA MET A 50 -13.15 0.77 14.87
C MET A 50 -13.94 0.89 13.57
N ILE A 51 -13.56 0.17 12.51
CA ILE A 51 -14.29 0.13 11.24
C ILE A 51 -15.71 -0.38 11.45
N PHE A 52 -15.88 -1.49 12.19
CA PHE A 52 -17.20 -2.05 12.48
C PHE A 52 -18.10 -1.07 13.24
N ILE A 53 -17.55 -0.35 14.23
CA ILE A 53 -18.28 0.67 14.99
C ILE A 53 -18.77 1.79 14.08
N VAL A 54 -17.90 2.38 13.22
CA VAL A 54 -18.32 3.48 12.34
C VAL A 54 -19.31 3.04 11.29
N CYS A 55 -19.17 1.82 10.74
CA CYS A 55 -20.13 1.25 9.81
C CYS A 55 -21.51 1.04 10.46
N THR A 56 -21.53 0.48 11.67
CA THR A 56 -22.79 0.24 12.42
C THR A 56 -23.46 1.56 12.78
N VAL A 57 -22.70 2.55 13.27
CA VAL A 57 -23.24 3.88 13.59
C VAL A 57 -23.78 4.58 12.34
N PHE A 58 -23.04 4.50 11.22
CA PHE A 58 -23.49 5.07 9.95
C PHE A 58 -24.79 4.46 9.46
N VAL A 59 -24.90 3.11 9.47
CA VAL A 59 -26.12 2.40 9.08
C VAL A 59 -27.26 2.76 10.02
N GLY A 60 -27.03 2.77 11.35
CA GLY A 60 -28.07 3.11 12.34
C GLY A 60 -28.59 4.54 12.17
N GLN A 61 -27.71 5.53 11.96
CA GLN A 61 -28.12 6.92 11.74
C GLN A 61 -28.91 7.07 10.44
N ASN A 62 -28.48 6.42 9.34
CA ASN A 62 -29.20 6.47 8.07
C ASN A 62 -30.52 5.70 8.08
N TYR A 63 -30.58 4.57 8.81
CA TYR A 63 -31.83 3.83 8.99
C TYR A 63 -32.88 4.68 9.70
N LEU A 64 -32.53 5.40 10.75
CA LEU A 64 -33.44 6.29 11.48
C LEU A 64 -33.96 7.43 10.59
N ILE A 65 -33.10 8.00 9.73
CA ILE A 65 -33.49 9.00 8.73
C ILE A 65 -34.44 8.39 7.72
N LEU A 66 -34.12 7.20 7.18
CA LEU A 66 -34.97 6.48 6.24
C LEU A 66 -36.30 6.06 6.86
N ALA A 67 -36.33 5.55 8.08
CA ALA A 67 -37.53 5.15 8.80
C ALA A 67 -38.47 6.35 9.05
N ASN A 68 -37.93 7.50 9.40
CA ASN A 68 -38.68 8.74 9.57
C ASN A 68 -39.15 9.34 8.24
N ASN A 69 -38.48 9.06 7.13
CA ASN A 69 -38.81 9.55 5.78
C ASN A 69 -39.62 8.54 4.93
N ILE A 70 -39.89 7.34 5.44
CA ILE A 70 -40.70 6.32 4.71
C ILE A 70 -42.14 6.77 4.37
N LYS A 71 -42.61 7.90 4.93
CA LYS A 71 -43.79 8.60 4.40
C LYS A 71 -43.57 9.32 3.05
N ILE A 72 -42.36 9.30 2.52
CA ILE A 72 -41.97 9.95 1.26
C ILE A 72 -42.04 8.92 0.14
N ASN A 73 -43.15 8.98 -0.60
CA ASN A 73 -43.37 8.59 -1.99
C ASN A 73 -42.19 7.87 -2.69
N TRP A 74 -42.30 6.57 -2.84
CA TRP A 74 -41.46 5.72 -3.70
C TRP A 74 -41.42 6.19 -5.17
N SER A 75 -42.33 7.08 -5.58
CA SER A 75 -42.41 7.63 -6.95
C SER A 75 -41.37 8.72 -7.26
N LYS A 76 -40.66 9.27 -6.30
CA LYS A 76 -39.63 10.33 -6.51
C LYS A 76 -38.20 9.89 -6.29
N GLY A 77 -37.87 8.64 -6.59
CA GLY A 77 -36.51 8.17 -6.87
C GLY A 77 -35.34 8.88 -6.13
N VAL A 78 -35.41 9.05 -4.80
CA VAL A 78 -34.42 9.80 -4.05
C VAL A 78 -33.50 8.86 -3.23
N ILE A 79 -32.87 7.91 -3.89
CA ILE A 79 -31.57 7.41 -3.44
C ILE A 79 -30.68 7.37 -4.66
N LYS A 80 -30.14 8.52 -5.06
CA LYS A 80 -29.04 8.58 -6.01
C LYS A 80 -27.72 8.49 -5.25
N TYR A 81 -27.45 7.39 -4.58
CA TYR A 81 -26.10 7.06 -4.16
C TYR A 81 -25.40 6.40 -5.35
N ARG A 82 -24.96 7.21 -6.31
CA ARG A 82 -23.97 6.76 -7.29
C ARG A 82 -22.60 6.99 -6.66
N TYR A 83 -22.00 5.92 -6.18
CA TYR A 83 -20.61 5.93 -5.74
C TYR A 83 -19.69 5.89 -6.96
N PRO A 84 -18.57 6.62 -6.94
CA PRO A 84 -17.52 6.34 -7.91
C PRO A 84 -17.12 4.87 -7.72
N PHE A 85 -17.08 4.09 -8.81
CA PHE A 85 -16.73 2.67 -8.78
C PHE A 85 -17.83 1.71 -8.26
N ASP A 86 -19.11 2.04 -8.33
CA ASP A 86 -20.21 1.20 -7.82
C ASP A 86 -20.14 -0.25 -8.29
N TRP A 87 -20.10 -0.45 -9.61
CA TRP A 87 -20.07 -1.78 -10.21
C TRP A 87 -18.77 -2.50 -9.97
N GLU A 88 -17.68 -1.76 -10.00
CA GLU A 88 -16.36 -2.31 -9.77
C GLU A 88 -16.21 -2.85 -8.35
N MET A 89 -16.72 -2.13 -7.35
CA MET A 89 -16.70 -2.59 -5.95
C MET A 89 -17.60 -3.81 -5.75
N ALA A 90 -18.82 -3.80 -6.33
CA ALA A 90 -19.71 -4.95 -6.26
C ALA A 90 -19.10 -6.19 -6.95
N LEU A 91 -18.49 -5.99 -8.12
CA LEU A 91 -17.84 -7.07 -8.86
C LEU A 91 -16.59 -7.57 -8.11
N LEU A 92 -15.79 -6.68 -7.50
CA LEU A 92 -14.63 -7.05 -6.71
C LEU A 92 -15.03 -7.90 -5.49
N LEU A 93 -16.10 -7.53 -4.78
CA LEU A 93 -16.64 -8.33 -3.68
C LEU A 93 -17.12 -9.70 -4.14
N LEU A 94 -17.81 -9.75 -5.28
CA LEU A 94 -18.28 -11.02 -5.85
C LEU A 94 -17.10 -11.94 -6.22
N ILE A 95 -16.10 -11.41 -6.92
CA ILE A 95 -14.90 -12.18 -7.32
C ILE A 95 -14.14 -12.64 -6.08
N ALA A 96 -13.94 -11.78 -5.09
CA ALA A 96 -13.27 -12.13 -3.85
C ALA A 96 -14.04 -13.20 -3.06
N PHE A 97 -15.38 -13.16 -3.07
CA PHE A 97 -16.19 -14.19 -2.45
C PHE A 97 -16.11 -15.53 -3.21
N VAL A 98 -16.11 -15.50 -4.55
CA VAL A 98 -15.87 -16.71 -5.37
C VAL A 98 -14.49 -17.29 -5.08
N ALA A 99 -13.47 -16.46 -4.87
CA ALA A 99 -12.13 -16.90 -4.51
C ALA A 99 -12.06 -17.56 -3.12
N VAL A 100 -12.91 -17.16 -2.16
CA VAL A 100 -13.10 -17.90 -0.88
C VAL A 100 -13.66 -19.29 -1.13
N LEU A 101 -14.64 -19.40 -2.02
CA LEU A 101 -15.25 -20.72 -2.34
C LEU A 101 -14.26 -21.64 -3.08
N ALA A 102 -13.38 -21.06 -3.92
CA ALA A 102 -12.33 -21.78 -4.61
C ALA A 102 -11.29 -22.39 -3.66
N ASP A 103 -11.04 -21.74 -2.51
CA ASP A 103 -10.19 -22.27 -1.40
C ASP A 103 -10.95 -23.31 -0.54
N GLY A 104 -12.19 -23.62 -0.82
CA GLY A 104 -13.02 -24.48 0.03
C GLY A 104 -13.62 -23.80 1.26
N GLY A 105 -13.58 -22.47 1.36
CA GLY A 105 -14.18 -21.69 2.45
C GLY A 105 -13.38 -21.72 3.74
N SER A 106 -12.05 -21.80 3.66
CA SER A 106 -11.20 -21.79 4.86
C SER A 106 -11.36 -20.53 5.70
N THR A 107 -11.14 -20.65 7.02
CA THR A 107 -11.17 -19.49 7.93
C THR A 107 -10.14 -18.43 7.56
N SER A 108 -9.01 -18.81 6.96
CA SER A 108 -7.99 -17.90 6.48
C SER A 108 -8.50 -17.09 5.28
N ALA A 109 -9.10 -17.74 4.29
CA ALA A 109 -9.68 -17.09 3.11
C ALA A 109 -10.82 -16.14 3.51
N LEU A 110 -11.71 -16.58 4.41
CA LEU A 110 -12.77 -15.72 4.97
C LEU A 110 -12.19 -14.51 5.72
N GLY A 111 -11.10 -14.69 6.47
CA GLY A 111 -10.40 -13.62 7.16
C GLY A 111 -9.84 -12.56 6.18
N ILE A 112 -9.19 -12.99 5.09
CA ILE A 112 -8.68 -12.11 4.02
C ILE A 112 -9.84 -11.39 3.33
N PHE A 113 -10.90 -12.12 2.93
CA PHE A 113 -12.09 -11.52 2.34
C PHE A 113 -12.69 -10.43 3.21
N LYS A 114 -12.92 -10.76 4.51
CA LYS A 114 -13.47 -9.80 5.48
C LYS A 114 -12.60 -8.56 5.59
N ALA A 115 -11.31 -8.73 5.89
CA ALA A 115 -10.43 -7.63 6.27
C ALA A 115 -10.00 -6.75 5.09
N TYR A 116 -9.78 -7.33 3.90
CA TYR A 116 -9.15 -6.58 2.80
C TYR A 116 -10.12 -6.17 1.69
N PHE A 117 -11.29 -6.81 1.62
CA PHE A 117 -12.30 -6.47 0.61
C PHE A 117 -13.56 -5.89 1.27
N PHE A 118 -14.20 -6.65 2.14
CA PHE A 118 -15.47 -6.25 2.72
C PHE A 118 -15.32 -4.99 3.60
N GLU A 119 -14.45 -5.02 4.59
CA GLU A 119 -14.25 -3.89 5.53
C GLU A 119 -13.70 -2.66 4.83
N ALA A 120 -12.74 -2.82 3.90
CA ALA A 120 -12.17 -1.71 3.14
C ALA A 120 -13.22 -1.01 2.27
N ILE A 121 -14.06 -1.77 1.57
CA ILE A 121 -15.14 -1.21 0.72
C ILE A 121 -16.22 -0.55 1.59
N PHE A 122 -16.63 -1.16 2.71
CA PHE A 122 -17.58 -0.54 3.63
C PHE A 122 -17.03 0.73 4.26
N PHE A 123 -15.77 0.72 4.68
CA PHE A 123 -15.10 1.94 5.17
C PHE A 123 -15.11 3.04 4.10
N PHE A 124 -14.76 2.70 2.86
CA PHE A 124 -14.82 3.64 1.73
C PHE A 124 -16.22 4.23 1.54
N ILE A 125 -17.28 3.41 1.59
CA ILE A 125 -18.67 3.89 1.48
C ILE A 125 -18.98 4.88 2.61
N VAL A 126 -18.64 4.57 3.86
CA VAL A 126 -18.84 5.51 4.97
C VAL A 126 -18.03 6.78 4.79
N PHE A 127 -16.75 6.64 4.40
CA PHE A 127 -15.83 7.74 4.18
C PHE A 127 -16.36 8.76 3.18
N ILE A 128 -16.80 8.33 1.98
CA ILE A 128 -17.28 9.25 0.93
C ILE A 128 -18.64 9.86 1.22
N ASN A 129 -19.43 9.27 2.12
CA ASN A 129 -20.73 9.82 2.53
C ASN A 129 -20.60 10.82 3.68
N VAL A 130 -19.61 10.67 4.54
CA VAL A 130 -19.42 11.50 5.73
C VAL A 130 -18.44 12.65 5.49
N LEU A 131 -17.32 12.38 4.80
CA LEU A 131 -16.25 13.35 4.54
C LEU A 131 -16.43 13.99 3.15
N VAL A 132 -17.45 14.82 2.97
CA VAL A 132 -17.88 15.33 1.67
C VAL A 132 -17.27 16.69 1.31
N GLN A 133 -16.86 17.49 2.32
CA GLN A 133 -16.42 18.88 2.11
C GLN A 133 -14.89 18.93 1.87
N LYS A 134 -14.45 19.98 1.14
CA LYS A 134 -13.01 20.19 0.90
C LYS A 134 -12.20 20.27 2.21
N LYS A 135 -12.76 20.89 3.27
CA LYS A 135 -12.12 20.94 4.59
C LYS A 135 -11.90 19.55 5.19
N ASP A 136 -12.78 18.58 4.90
CA ASP A 136 -12.69 17.23 5.42
C ASP A 136 -11.50 16.51 4.79
N LEU A 137 -11.28 16.69 3.48
CA LEU A 137 -10.08 16.18 2.80
C LEU A 137 -8.78 16.74 3.38
N LEU A 138 -8.76 18.01 3.76
CA LEU A 138 -7.59 18.61 4.42
C LEU A 138 -7.34 17.95 5.79
N ASN A 139 -8.40 17.64 6.54
CA ASN A 139 -8.29 16.93 7.81
C ASN A 139 -7.84 15.46 7.62
N VAL A 140 -8.24 14.82 6.52
CA VAL A 140 -7.71 13.49 6.15
C VAL A 140 -6.19 13.54 5.94
N VAL A 141 -5.68 14.55 5.22
CA VAL A 141 -4.22 14.70 5.05
C VAL A 141 -3.51 14.92 6.38
N ARG A 142 -4.11 15.71 7.29
CA ARG A 142 -3.58 15.91 8.65
C ARG A 142 -3.57 14.61 9.46
N ALA A 143 -4.63 13.80 9.37
CA ALA A 143 -4.71 12.50 10.02
C ALA A 143 -3.65 11.52 9.48
N LEU A 144 -3.44 11.47 8.17
CA LEU A 144 -2.36 10.70 7.54
C LEU A 144 -0.99 11.19 7.99
N ALA A 145 -0.79 12.50 8.10
CA ALA A 145 0.46 13.07 8.59
C ALA A 145 0.75 12.70 10.06
N ILE A 146 -0.28 12.65 10.92
CA ILE A 146 -0.16 12.18 12.32
C ILE A 146 0.26 10.71 12.34
N SER A 147 -0.37 9.86 11.53
CA SER A 147 0.00 8.45 11.39
C SER A 147 1.46 8.30 10.93
N ALA A 148 1.84 9.03 9.89
CA ALA A 148 3.20 9.01 9.34
C ALA A 148 4.24 9.51 10.37
N LEU A 149 3.90 10.54 11.16
CA LEU A 149 4.73 11.03 12.24
C LEU A 149 4.98 9.97 13.32
N GLY A 150 3.93 9.26 13.76
CA GLY A 150 4.05 8.18 14.76
C GLY A 150 4.96 7.06 14.28
N ILE A 151 4.78 6.59 13.03
CA ILE A 151 5.63 5.57 12.42
C ILE A 151 7.08 6.06 12.31
N SER A 152 7.27 7.30 11.84
CA SER A 152 8.60 7.87 11.65
C SER A 152 9.31 8.09 12.99
N ALA A 153 8.62 8.60 14.01
CA ALA A 153 9.19 8.82 15.34
C ALA A 153 9.72 7.52 15.96
N LEU A 154 8.93 6.44 15.87
CA LEU A 154 9.40 5.13 16.35
C LEU A 154 10.55 4.58 15.49
N GLY A 155 10.51 4.79 14.16
CA GLY A 155 11.62 4.42 13.30
C GLY A 155 12.92 5.15 13.63
N PHE A 156 12.84 6.43 14.00
CA PHE A 156 13.99 7.20 14.52
C PHE A 156 14.46 6.69 15.88
N TYR A 157 13.53 6.37 16.79
CA TYR A 157 13.88 5.75 18.05
C TYR A 157 14.66 4.44 17.84
N GLN A 158 14.17 3.54 17.00
CA GLN A 158 14.88 2.31 16.63
C GLN A 158 16.26 2.61 16.05
N LYS A 159 16.39 3.58 15.17
CA LYS A 159 17.67 3.87 14.51
C LYS A 159 18.73 4.42 15.43
N PHE A 160 18.36 5.30 16.39
CA PHE A 160 19.31 6.10 17.15
C PHE A 160 19.39 5.74 18.64
N VAL A 161 18.40 5.01 19.18
CA VAL A 161 18.32 4.68 20.61
C VAL A 161 18.39 3.18 20.84
N ASP A 162 17.47 2.40 20.23
CA ASP A 162 17.38 0.95 20.43
C ASP A 162 16.95 0.26 19.15
N MET A 163 17.92 -0.27 18.40
CA MET A 163 17.70 -0.92 17.11
C MET A 163 16.92 -2.23 17.22
N GLU A 164 16.94 -2.89 18.37
CA GLU A 164 16.26 -4.17 18.61
C GLU A 164 14.81 -4.00 19.09
N PHE A 165 14.41 -2.77 19.40
CA PHE A 165 13.08 -2.47 19.92
C PHE A 165 11.96 -2.99 19.00
N LEU A 166 11.08 -3.80 19.55
CA LEU A 166 9.94 -4.49 18.91
C LEU A 166 10.29 -5.61 17.93
N ASN A 167 11.43 -5.57 17.24
CA ASN A 167 11.73 -6.58 16.23
C ASN A 167 13.25 -6.82 16.04
N PRO A 168 13.91 -7.61 16.91
CA PRO A 168 15.34 -7.82 16.88
C PRO A 168 15.84 -8.57 15.63
N VAL A 169 15.00 -9.33 14.95
CA VAL A 169 15.40 -10.12 13.76
C VAL A 169 15.95 -9.23 12.64
N TRP A 170 15.37 -8.04 12.46
CA TRP A 170 15.77 -7.13 11.39
C TRP A 170 17.00 -6.27 11.78
N SER A 171 17.26 -6.10 13.08
CA SER A 171 18.47 -5.42 13.57
C SER A 171 19.73 -6.25 13.35
N GLN A 172 19.62 -7.58 13.37
CA GLN A 172 20.73 -8.52 13.19
C GLN A 172 21.11 -8.73 11.72
N GLN A 173 20.30 -8.24 10.78
CA GLN A 173 20.66 -8.29 9.35
C GLN A 173 21.85 -7.37 9.04
N ILE A 174 22.67 -7.77 8.07
CA ILE A 174 23.78 -6.96 7.58
C ILE A 174 23.48 -6.54 6.14
N PRO A 175 23.17 -5.27 5.95
CA PRO A 175 23.06 -4.18 6.92
C PRO A 175 21.72 -4.15 7.68
N ALA A 176 21.76 -3.73 8.94
CA ALA A 176 20.60 -3.64 9.83
C ALA A 176 19.49 -2.73 9.28
N ARG A 177 18.22 -3.12 9.49
CA ARG A 177 17.03 -2.45 8.99
C ARG A 177 16.04 -2.17 10.12
N ILE A 178 15.46 -0.98 10.13
CA ILE A 178 14.36 -0.64 11.06
C ILE A 178 13.03 -1.14 10.53
N THR A 179 12.08 -1.35 11.44
CA THR A 179 10.71 -1.80 11.10
C THR A 179 9.62 -0.91 11.65
N SER A 180 9.92 0.00 12.58
CA SER A 180 8.95 0.77 13.34
C SER A 180 7.92 -0.18 14.02
N PHE A 181 6.63 0.06 13.88
CA PHE A 181 5.58 -0.84 14.39
C PHE A 181 5.42 -2.13 13.58
N PHE A 182 5.93 -2.20 12.37
CA PHE A 182 5.62 -3.26 11.43
C PHE A 182 6.47 -4.53 11.66
N PRO A 183 5.98 -5.71 11.26
CA PRO A 183 6.72 -6.96 11.39
C PRO A 183 7.90 -7.08 10.42
N TYR A 184 7.98 -6.25 9.38
CA TYR A 184 9.07 -6.25 8.40
C TYR A 184 9.31 -4.85 7.81
N ALA A 185 10.55 -4.63 7.40
CA ALA A 185 11.04 -3.30 7.02
C ALA A 185 10.34 -2.69 5.79
N ASN A 186 10.00 -3.51 4.76
CA ASN A 186 9.35 -3.00 3.56
C ASN A 186 7.97 -2.38 3.84
N ALA A 187 7.28 -2.80 4.90
CA ALA A 187 5.99 -2.23 5.29
C ALA A 187 6.05 -0.72 5.52
N ILE A 188 7.16 -0.21 6.05
CA ILE A 188 7.40 1.23 6.22
C ILE A 188 7.27 1.96 4.88
N GLY A 189 7.94 1.45 3.85
CA GLY A 189 7.91 2.07 2.52
C GLY A 189 6.55 1.92 1.83
N LEU A 190 5.89 0.78 2.01
CA LEU A 190 4.55 0.55 1.47
C LEU A 190 3.54 1.58 2.00
N TYR A 191 3.66 1.94 3.27
CA TYR A 191 2.75 2.86 3.95
C TYR A 191 3.15 4.33 3.77
N LEU A 192 4.40 4.70 4.08
CA LEU A 192 4.82 6.11 4.13
C LEU A 192 4.99 6.75 2.75
N ALA A 193 5.47 6.00 1.74
CA ALA A 193 5.81 6.59 0.45
C ALA A 193 4.63 7.30 -0.25
N PRO A 194 3.42 6.72 -0.36
CA PRO A 194 2.28 7.41 -0.93
C PRO A 194 1.86 8.64 -0.11
N ILE A 195 1.94 8.57 1.23
CA ILE A 195 1.57 9.68 2.12
C ILE A 195 2.50 10.88 1.94
N VAL A 196 3.81 10.66 1.73
CA VAL A 196 4.76 11.74 1.42
C VAL A 196 4.30 12.56 0.22
N LEU A 197 3.87 11.92 -0.86
CA LEU A 197 3.44 12.61 -2.08
C LEU A 197 2.12 13.36 -1.90
N ILE A 198 1.20 12.83 -1.12
CA ILE A 198 -0.04 13.53 -0.73
C ILE A 198 0.30 14.78 0.10
N ILE A 199 1.20 14.66 1.08
CA ILE A 199 1.67 15.79 1.88
C ILE A 199 2.33 16.86 1.00
N LEU A 200 3.18 16.49 0.04
CA LEU A 200 3.80 17.45 -0.88
C LEU A 200 2.76 18.20 -1.72
N GLY A 201 1.74 17.51 -2.22
CA GLY A 201 0.61 18.14 -2.91
C GLY A 201 -0.15 19.12 -2.02
N TYR A 202 -0.41 18.72 -0.78
CA TYR A 202 -1.06 19.56 0.23
C TYR A 202 -0.25 20.82 0.58
N VAL A 203 1.04 20.66 0.85
CA VAL A 203 1.97 21.77 1.15
C VAL A 203 2.00 22.78 0.00
N HIS A 204 2.02 22.32 -1.25
CA HIS A 204 1.98 23.22 -2.40
C HIS A 204 0.69 24.06 -2.46
N ASN A 205 -0.45 23.47 -2.14
CA ASN A 205 -1.71 24.21 -2.04
C ASN A 205 -1.69 25.24 -0.89
N LEU A 206 -1.14 24.85 0.25
CA LEU A 206 -0.97 25.78 1.38
C LEU A 206 -0.06 26.94 1.00
N TRP A 207 1.03 26.70 0.33
CA TRP A 207 1.97 27.74 -0.10
C TRP A 207 1.30 28.82 -0.97
N LYS A 208 0.42 28.43 -1.88
CA LYS A 208 -0.31 29.35 -2.75
C LYS A 208 -1.41 30.17 -2.04
N SER A 209 -1.76 29.82 -0.83
CA SER A 209 -2.85 30.46 -0.10
C SER A 209 -2.32 31.55 0.85
N ALA A 210 -2.97 32.71 0.88
CA ALA A 210 -2.50 33.94 1.53
C ALA A 210 -2.61 34.04 3.07
N ASN A 211 -2.77 32.93 3.82
CA ASN A 211 -3.04 32.98 5.26
C ASN A 211 -1.76 32.80 6.11
N LYS A 212 -1.54 33.71 7.09
CA LYS A 212 -0.34 33.84 7.95
C LYS A 212 -0.07 32.61 8.86
N TYR A 213 -1.11 31.90 9.31
CA TYR A 213 -0.96 30.72 10.18
C TYR A 213 -0.47 29.45 9.47
N LYS A 214 -0.35 29.50 8.16
CA LYS A 214 0.03 28.34 7.34
C LYS A 214 1.53 28.05 7.34
N ALA A 215 2.37 29.00 7.70
CA ALA A 215 3.82 28.78 7.73
C ALA A 215 4.21 27.66 8.70
N TRP A 216 3.60 27.60 9.88
CA TRP A 216 3.84 26.52 10.85
C TRP A 216 3.27 25.18 10.39
N GLU A 217 2.11 25.18 9.74
CA GLU A 217 1.53 23.97 9.18
C GLU A 217 2.39 23.42 8.02
N ILE A 218 2.86 24.30 7.14
CA ILE A 218 3.80 23.94 6.06
C ILE A 218 5.09 23.35 6.67
N ALA A 219 5.68 24.03 7.65
CA ALA A 219 6.89 23.55 8.31
C ALA A 219 6.68 22.17 8.96
N GLY A 220 5.58 21.98 9.70
CA GLY A 220 5.22 20.70 10.31
C GLY A 220 5.04 19.60 9.28
N MET A 221 4.33 19.85 8.19
CA MET A 221 4.12 18.89 7.11
C MET A 221 5.43 18.51 6.39
N LEU A 222 6.32 19.48 6.16
CA LEU A 222 7.64 19.22 5.57
C LEU A 222 8.54 18.41 6.52
N VAL A 223 8.49 18.67 7.83
CA VAL A 223 9.20 17.86 8.82
C VAL A 223 8.69 16.41 8.78
N VAL A 224 7.36 16.19 8.77
CA VAL A 224 6.78 14.84 8.68
C VAL A 224 7.20 14.15 7.39
N ALA A 225 7.14 14.84 6.25
CA ALA A 225 7.56 14.28 4.97
C ALA A 225 9.07 13.92 4.98
N GLY A 226 9.92 14.81 5.51
CA GLY A 226 11.36 14.58 5.63
C GLY A 226 11.68 13.40 6.56
N MET A 227 11.06 13.34 7.73
CA MET A 227 11.19 12.19 8.64
C MET A 227 10.73 10.89 7.99
N SER A 228 9.62 10.92 7.24
CA SER A 228 9.10 9.74 6.54
C SER A 228 10.09 9.23 5.49
N VAL A 229 10.67 10.11 4.67
CA VAL A 229 11.69 9.74 3.69
C VAL A 229 12.94 9.17 4.37
N ALA A 230 13.41 9.79 5.46
CA ALA A 230 14.54 9.28 6.23
C ALA A 230 14.25 7.90 6.85
N THR A 231 13.03 7.69 7.37
CA THR A 231 12.59 6.39 7.92
C THR A 231 12.57 5.32 6.84
N ILE A 232 12.07 5.63 5.62
CA ILE A 232 12.11 4.73 4.46
C ILE A 232 13.55 4.38 4.08
N TYR A 233 14.45 5.36 4.12
CA TYR A 233 15.88 5.14 3.86
C TYR A 233 16.53 4.23 4.92
N PHE A 234 16.27 4.44 6.20
CA PHE A 234 16.76 3.57 7.28
C PHE A 234 16.16 2.16 7.23
N ALA A 235 14.93 2.02 6.75
CA ALA A 235 14.30 0.73 6.46
C ALA A 235 14.85 0.05 5.19
N ARG A 236 15.67 0.75 4.39
CA ARG A 236 16.26 0.29 3.12
C ARG A 236 15.21 -0.24 2.14
N THR A 237 14.12 0.48 2.02
CA THR A 237 13.04 0.12 1.10
C THR A 237 13.24 0.85 -0.22
N GLU A 238 14.12 0.30 -1.07
CA GLU A 238 14.53 0.92 -2.34
C GLU A 238 13.35 1.15 -3.30
N GLY A 239 12.44 0.17 -3.40
CA GLY A 239 11.24 0.30 -4.24
C GLY A 239 10.35 1.48 -3.85
N ALA A 240 10.27 1.81 -2.54
CA ALA A 240 9.54 2.97 -2.05
C ALA A 240 10.23 4.29 -2.40
N LEU A 241 11.56 4.36 -2.26
CA LEU A 241 12.34 5.54 -2.65
C LEU A 241 12.23 5.81 -4.15
N LEU A 242 12.31 4.75 -4.97
CA LEU A 242 12.09 4.86 -6.42
C LEU A 242 10.67 5.34 -6.72
N GLY A 243 9.67 4.80 -6.03
CA GLY A 243 8.28 5.22 -6.18
C GLY A 243 8.07 6.71 -5.83
N ILE A 244 8.69 7.20 -4.74
CA ILE A 244 8.66 8.64 -4.39
C ILE A 244 9.33 9.46 -5.48
N LEU A 245 10.52 9.05 -5.95
CA LEU A 245 11.24 9.76 -7.02
C LEU A 245 10.39 9.89 -8.28
N VAL A 246 9.81 8.79 -8.75
CA VAL A 246 8.91 8.80 -9.93
C VAL A 246 7.69 9.69 -9.67
N GLY A 247 7.08 9.61 -8.49
CA GLY A 247 5.95 10.46 -8.10
C GLY A 247 6.30 11.95 -8.12
N VAL A 248 7.45 12.34 -7.56
CA VAL A 248 7.94 13.73 -7.57
C VAL A 248 8.23 14.19 -9.00
N VAL A 249 8.86 13.36 -9.84
CA VAL A 249 9.09 13.65 -11.25
C VAL A 249 7.77 13.90 -11.99
N VAL A 250 6.76 13.05 -11.78
CA VAL A 250 5.42 13.25 -12.37
C VAL A 250 4.79 14.56 -11.90
N MET A 251 4.86 14.86 -10.59
CA MET A 251 4.37 16.14 -10.07
C MET A 251 5.08 17.32 -10.75
N ALA A 252 6.39 17.27 -10.87
CA ALA A 252 7.19 18.33 -11.48
C ALA A 252 6.91 18.50 -12.99
N LEU A 253 6.70 17.40 -13.72
CA LEU A 253 6.36 17.42 -15.16
C LEU A 253 4.98 18.04 -15.42
N LEU A 254 4.03 17.85 -14.49
CA LEU A 254 2.65 18.30 -14.64
C LEU A 254 2.38 19.67 -14.00
N ALA A 255 3.21 20.13 -13.06
CA ALA A 255 3.00 21.35 -12.29
C ALA A 255 2.94 22.62 -13.13
N SER A 256 3.90 22.83 -14.04
CA SER A 256 3.97 24.00 -14.92
C SER A 256 4.89 23.75 -16.12
N ALA A 257 4.79 24.59 -17.16
CA ALA A 257 5.69 24.52 -18.32
C ALA A 257 7.16 24.75 -17.94
N LYS A 258 7.43 25.68 -16.99
CA LYS A 258 8.79 25.93 -16.50
C LYS A 258 9.33 24.73 -15.72
N SER A 259 8.55 24.19 -14.80
CA SER A 259 8.92 22.99 -14.04
C SER A 259 9.19 21.81 -14.96
N ARG A 260 8.32 21.57 -15.94
CA ARG A 260 8.48 20.51 -16.96
C ARG A 260 9.83 20.61 -17.70
N ARG A 261 10.17 21.82 -18.20
CA ARG A 261 11.45 22.03 -18.91
C ARG A 261 12.63 21.73 -18.00
N LEU A 262 12.62 22.25 -16.77
CA LEU A 262 13.68 22.00 -15.79
C LEU A 262 13.80 20.53 -15.44
N THR A 263 12.68 19.83 -15.24
CA THR A 263 12.66 18.39 -14.94
C THR A 263 13.21 17.57 -16.11
N ILE A 264 12.86 17.90 -17.35
CA ILE A 264 13.39 17.22 -18.54
C ILE A 264 14.90 17.45 -18.64
N ILE A 265 15.37 18.69 -18.47
CA ILE A 265 16.81 19.00 -18.49
C ILE A 265 17.54 18.23 -17.38
N ALA A 266 17.01 18.25 -16.15
CA ALA A 266 17.59 17.51 -15.03
C ALA A 266 17.62 15.99 -15.27
N ALA A 267 16.57 15.43 -15.86
CA ALA A 267 16.53 14.01 -16.23
C ALA A 267 17.58 13.66 -17.31
N ILE A 268 17.74 14.50 -18.33
CA ILE A 268 18.77 14.30 -19.36
C ILE A 268 20.17 14.36 -18.74
N LEU A 269 20.42 15.35 -17.87
CA LEU A 269 21.70 15.47 -17.18
C LEU A 269 21.97 14.27 -16.27
N ALA A 270 20.97 13.81 -15.52
CA ALA A 270 21.09 12.62 -14.68
C ALA A 270 21.39 11.37 -15.51
N LEU A 271 20.70 11.18 -16.64
CA LEU A 271 20.96 10.07 -17.57
C LEU A 271 22.37 10.14 -18.17
N MET A 272 22.86 11.34 -18.52
CA MET A 272 24.24 11.51 -18.99
C MET A 272 25.25 11.14 -17.90
N VAL A 273 25.03 11.58 -16.65
CA VAL A 273 25.91 11.24 -15.52
C VAL A 273 25.91 9.74 -15.27
N VAL A 274 24.73 9.11 -15.23
CA VAL A 274 24.60 7.65 -15.06
C VAL A 274 25.25 6.90 -16.23
N GLY A 275 25.11 7.39 -17.44
CA GLY A 275 25.71 6.77 -18.63
C GLY A 275 27.23 6.87 -18.70
N THR A 276 27.81 7.96 -18.17
CA THR A 276 29.25 8.24 -18.25
C THR A 276 30.05 7.74 -17.06
N VAL A 277 29.42 7.63 -15.87
CA VAL A 277 30.09 7.14 -14.64
C VAL A 277 29.88 5.63 -14.52
N PRO A 278 30.93 4.79 -14.69
CA PRO A 278 30.79 3.32 -14.73
C PRO A 278 30.11 2.74 -13.49
N ALA A 279 30.44 3.23 -12.28
CA ALA A 279 29.86 2.77 -11.03
C ALA A 279 28.37 3.04 -10.93
N LEU A 280 27.91 4.23 -11.39
CA LEU A 280 26.48 4.56 -11.41
C LEU A 280 25.73 3.77 -12.48
N ARG A 281 26.37 3.57 -13.64
CA ARG A 281 25.81 2.75 -14.72
C ARG A 281 25.62 1.30 -14.28
N SER A 282 26.65 0.69 -13.67
CA SER A 282 26.54 -0.70 -13.18
C SER A 282 25.46 -0.84 -12.11
N PHE A 283 25.40 0.09 -11.16
CA PHE A 283 24.35 0.12 -10.12
C PHE A 283 22.96 0.27 -10.75
N ALA A 284 22.79 1.21 -11.67
CA ALA A 284 21.48 1.42 -12.33
C ALA A 284 21.04 0.20 -13.15
N LEU A 285 21.96 -0.42 -13.89
CA LEU A 285 21.68 -1.65 -14.65
C LEU A 285 21.31 -2.80 -13.72
N GLU A 286 22.05 -3.00 -12.62
CA GLU A 286 21.76 -4.04 -11.63
C GLU A 286 20.35 -3.90 -11.05
N LYS A 287 19.93 -2.67 -10.72
CA LYS A 287 18.57 -2.39 -10.19
C LYS A 287 17.48 -2.51 -11.25
N LEU A 288 17.72 -2.03 -12.47
CA LEU A 288 16.74 -2.12 -13.57
C LEU A 288 16.52 -3.55 -14.07
N THR A 289 17.59 -4.35 -14.10
CA THR A 289 17.51 -5.77 -14.52
C THR A 289 17.17 -6.72 -13.39
N LEU A 290 17.01 -6.19 -12.16
CA LEU A 290 16.81 -7.00 -10.95
C LEU A 290 17.87 -8.11 -10.83
N SER A 291 19.13 -7.76 -11.07
CA SER A 291 20.25 -8.71 -11.00
C SER A 291 20.99 -8.69 -9.65
N ASP A 292 20.47 -7.96 -8.66
CA ASP A 292 20.85 -8.14 -7.26
C ASP A 292 20.16 -9.38 -6.66
N LEU A 293 20.64 -9.89 -5.53
CA LEU A 293 20.10 -11.09 -4.88
C LEU A 293 18.57 -11.01 -4.66
N SER A 294 18.11 -9.87 -4.17
CA SER A 294 16.67 -9.64 -3.94
C SER A 294 15.87 -9.67 -5.24
N GLY A 295 16.45 -9.17 -6.33
CA GLY A 295 15.86 -9.21 -7.66
C GLY A 295 15.82 -10.62 -8.24
N GLU A 296 16.90 -11.41 -8.09
CA GLU A 296 16.92 -12.81 -8.55
C GLU A 296 15.88 -13.66 -7.82
N ILE A 297 15.72 -13.47 -6.49
CA ILE A 297 14.68 -14.14 -5.70
C ILE A 297 13.29 -13.77 -6.25
N ARG A 298 13.02 -12.48 -6.55
CA ARG A 298 11.73 -12.05 -7.14
C ARG A 298 11.49 -12.66 -8.52
N LYS A 299 12.49 -12.65 -9.39
CA LYS A 299 12.40 -13.26 -10.74
C LYS A 299 12.10 -14.76 -10.64
N GLN A 300 12.70 -15.46 -9.67
CA GLN A 300 12.37 -16.85 -9.40
C GLN A 300 10.90 -17.01 -9.01
N GLN A 301 10.44 -16.27 -8.00
CA GLN A 301 9.04 -16.30 -7.54
C GLN A 301 8.05 -16.01 -8.68
N TRP A 302 8.34 -15.02 -9.54
CA TRP A 302 7.48 -14.71 -10.68
C TRP A 302 7.44 -15.85 -11.72
N ARG A 303 8.57 -16.52 -11.94
CA ARG A 303 8.63 -17.72 -12.81
C ARG A 303 7.81 -18.88 -12.23
N GLU A 304 7.93 -19.13 -10.94
CA GLU A 304 7.18 -20.17 -10.22
C GLU A 304 5.68 -19.86 -10.23
N THR A 305 5.31 -18.63 -9.87
CA THR A 305 3.92 -18.14 -9.92
C THR A 305 3.33 -18.31 -11.32
N ARG A 306 4.07 -17.91 -12.36
CA ARG A 306 3.61 -18.07 -13.74
C ARG A 306 3.41 -19.55 -14.12
N LYS A 307 4.33 -20.44 -13.74
CA LYS A 307 4.18 -21.89 -13.99
C LYS A 307 2.93 -22.40 -13.30
N MET A 308 2.69 -22.04 -12.05
CA MET A 308 1.50 -22.40 -11.29
C MET A 308 0.21 -21.91 -11.97
N LEU A 309 0.15 -20.62 -12.35
CA LEU A 309 -1.02 -20.04 -13.02
C LEU A 309 -1.31 -20.69 -14.38
N LEU A 310 -0.28 -21.08 -15.12
CA LEU A 310 -0.41 -21.69 -16.44
C LEU A 310 -0.57 -23.23 -16.38
N SER A 311 -0.53 -23.84 -15.20
CA SER A 311 -0.62 -25.30 -15.04
C SER A 311 -2.02 -25.85 -15.35
N SER A 312 -3.06 -25.03 -15.25
CA SER A 312 -4.43 -25.41 -15.60
C SER A 312 -5.25 -24.19 -16.05
N PRO A 313 -6.29 -24.39 -16.89
CA PRO A 313 -7.24 -23.31 -17.24
C PRO A 313 -7.94 -22.72 -16.01
N GLN A 314 -8.19 -23.53 -14.98
CA GLN A 314 -8.79 -23.08 -13.73
C GLN A 314 -7.87 -22.09 -13.00
N ASN A 315 -6.60 -22.45 -12.79
CA ASN A 315 -5.64 -21.56 -12.14
C ASN A 315 -5.44 -20.25 -12.93
N PHE A 316 -5.45 -20.35 -14.26
CA PHE A 316 -5.33 -19.18 -15.12
C PHE A 316 -6.51 -18.21 -14.97
N LEU A 317 -7.75 -18.72 -15.02
CA LEU A 317 -8.96 -17.87 -15.03
C LEU A 317 -9.41 -17.46 -13.63
N LEU A 318 -9.39 -18.39 -12.67
CA LEU A 318 -9.93 -18.19 -11.31
C LEU A 318 -8.84 -17.94 -10.25
N GLY A 319 -7.55 -18.13 -10.61
CA GLY A 319 -6.48 -18.14 -9.63
C GLY A 319 -6.49 -19.41 -8.78
N VAL A 320 -5.84 -19.35 -7.63
CA VAL A 320 -5.78 -20.45 -6.67
C VAL A 320 -6.66 -20.24 -5.44
N GLY A 321 -7.30 -19.08 -5.35
CA GLY A 321 -8.14 -18.67 -4.21
C GLY A 321 -7.36 -17.91 -3.13
N LEU A 322 -8.13 -17.25 -2.25
CA LEU A 322 -7.55 -16.43 -1.17
C LEU A 322 -6.74 -17.29 -0.19
N SER A 323 -5.57 -16.80 0.20
CA SER A 323 -4.68 -17.49 1.19
C SER A 323 -3.99 -18.76 0.71
N THR A 324 -4.26 -19.25 -0.50
CA THR A 324 -3.82 -20.58 -0.98
C THR A 324 -2.47 -20.53 -1.69
N TYR A 325 -1.98 -19.35 -2.07
CA TYR A 325 -0.74 -19.18 -2.85
C TYR A 325 0.46 -20.02 -2.35
N PRO A 326 0.83 -20.02 -1.04
CA PRO A 326 2.00 -20.77 -0.58
C PRO A 326 1.90 -22.27 -0.79
N LEU A 327 0.69 -22.83 -0.67
CA LEU A 327 0.43 -24.26 -0.90
C LEU A 327 0.42 -24.57 -2.38
N ALA A 328 -0.21 -23.74 -3.20
CA ALA A 328 -0.36 -23.95 -4.63
C ALA A 328 0.96 -23.79 -5.40
N VAL A 329 1.85 -22.88 -4.96
CA VAL A 329 3.17 -22.67 -5.60
C VAL A 329 4.19 -23.75 -5.23
N LYS A 330 3.99 -24.46 -4.11
CA LYS A 330 4.95 -25.45 -3.58
C LYS A 330 5.42 -26.49 -4.61
N PRO A 331 4.59 -27.07 -5.49
CA PRO A 331 5.04 -28.03 -6.51
C PRO A 331 5.98 -27.42 -7.56
N PHE A 332 5.99 -26.10 -7.70
CA PHE A 332 6.78 -25.35 -8.68
C PHE A 332 8.00 -24.68 -8.06
N HIS A 333 8.10 -24.73 -6.72
CA HIS A 333 9.11 -24.04 -5.96
C HIS A 333 10.51 -24.64 -6.15
N GLN A 334 11.49 -23.76 -6.29
CA GLN A 334 12.91 -24.10 -6.29
C GLN A 334 13.50 -23.59 -4.98
N GLU A 335 14.14 -24.48 -4.23
CA GLU A 335 14.63 -24.23 -2.86
C GLU A 335 15.70 -23.13 -2.74
N GLY A 336 16.16 -22.58 -3.86
CA GLY A 336 17.12 -21.49 -3.84
C GLY A 336 17.58 -21.05 -5.21
N VAL A 337 18.47 -20.07 -5.21
CA VAL A 337 19.13 -19.49 -6.39
C VAL A 337 20.64 -19.55 -6.23
N PHE A 338 21.35 -19.72 -7.34
CA PHE A 338 22.78 -19.44 -7.36
C PHE A 338 22.98 -17.94 -7.61
N PHE A 339 23.77 -17.30 -6.77
CA PHE A 339 24.01 -15.86 -6.87
C PHE A 339 25.51 -15.53 -6.94
N ASP A 340 25.87 -14.72 -7.93
CA ASP A 340 27.25 -14.28 -8.16
C ASP A 340 27.57 -13.04 -7.32
N PHE A 341 28.11 -13.24 -6.11
CA PHE A 341 28.53 -12.16 -5.22
C PHE A 341 29.74 -11.40 -5.74
N ASP A 342 30.64 -12.11 -6.44
CA ASP A 342 31.96 -11.63 -6.84
C ASP A 342 31.97 -11.02 -8.23
N LYS A 343 30.85 -11.10 -8.98
CA LYS A 343 30.72 -10.68 -10.38
C LYS A 343 31.77 -11.38 -11.27
N ASP A 344 31.92 -12.69 -11.07
CA ASP A 344 32.89 -13.54 -11.76
C ASP A 344 32.47 -13.78 -13.22
N ALA A 345 33.31 -13.36 -14.17
CA ALA A 345 33.06 -13.55 -15.60
C ALA A 345 32.85 -15.02 -16.02
N ASN A 346 33.38 -15.98 -15.21
CA ASN A 346 33.27 -17.42 -15.46
C ASN A 346 32.26 -18.12 -14.51
N PHE A 347 31.36 -17.36 -13.89
CA PHE A 347 30.41 -17.85 -12.87
C PHE A 347 29.68 -19.11 -13.31
N GLU A 348 29.01 -19.08 -14.45
CA GLU A 348 28.26 -20.22 -15.00
C GLU A 348 29.13 -21.45 -15.26
N GLN A 349 30.38 -21.23 -15.74
CA GLN A 349 31.32 -22.31 -15.99
C GLN A 349 31.79 -22.97 -14.68
N LYS A 350 32.10 -22.17 -13.65
CA LYS A 350 32.50 -22.64 -12.34
C LYS A 350 31.36 -23.35 -11.61
N LEU A 351 30.12 -22.86 -11.74
CA LEU A 351 28.95 -23.56 -11.20
C LEU A 351 28.79 -24.96 -11.78
N ARG A 352 29.09 -25.15 -13.08
CA ARG A 352 29.02 -26.49 -13.73
C ARG A 352 30.18 -27.38 -13.32
N ALA A 353 31.36 -26.80 -13.12
CA ALA A 353 32.60 -27.56 -12.89
C ALA A 353 32.82 -27.95 -11.43
N SER A 354 32.36 -27.18 -10.44
CA SER A 354 32.70 -27.36 -9.02
C SER A 354 31.48 -27.45 -8.12
N ALA A 355 31.38 -28.55 -7.37
CA ALA A 355 30.34 -28.71 -6.33
C ALA A 355 30.57 -27.76 -5.14
N GLU A 356 31.82 -27.49 -4.78
CA GLU A 356 32.19 -26.56 -3.71
C GLU A 356 31.79 -25.12 -4.08
N TYR A 357 32.05 -24.70 -5.31
CA TYR A 357 31.63 -23.39 -5.81
C TYR A 357 30.11 -23.24 -5.82
N ARG A 358 29.35 -24.29 -6.18
CA ARG A 358 27.89 -24.30 -6.03
C ARG A 358 27.46 -24.12 -4.59
N ALA A 359 28.08 -24.82 -3.64
CA ALA A 359 27.73 -24.74 -2.21
C ALA A 359 27.96 -23.34 -1.63
N THR A 360 29.02 -22.63 -2.05
CA THR A 360 29.33 -21.28 -1.55
C THR A 360 28.45 -20.19 -2.17
N HIS A 361 27.88 -20.44 -3.36
CA HIS A 361 27.05 -19.45 -4.09
C HIS A 361 25.54 -19.77 -4.05
N TRP A 362 25.16 -20.85 -3.36
CA TRP A 362 23.76 -21.21 -3.17
C TRP A 362 23.10 -20.32 -2.12
N GLN A 363 21.97 -19.73 -2.48
CA GLN A 363 21.15 -18.93 -1.58
C GLN A 363 19.78 -19.60 -1.43
N PRO A 364 19.42 -20.05 -0.22
CA PRO A 364 18.10 -20.64 0.02
C PRO A 364 17.01 -19.59 -0.16
N VAL A 365 15.89 -20.00 -0.69
CA VAL A 365 14.71 -19.15 -0.90
C VAL A 365 13.51 -19.84 -0.27
N ASP A 366 12.83 -19.16 0.63
CA ASP A 366 11.60 -19.65 1.25
C ASP A 366 10.39 -19.37 0.35
N ILE A 367 9.33 -20.16 0.56
CA ILE A 367 8.02 -19.86 -0.01
C ILE A 367 7.41 -18.68 0.75
N TYR A 368 7.27 -17.55 0.08
CA TYR A 368 6.64 -16.36 0.66
C TYR A 368 5.11 -16.44 0.57
N GLN A 369 4.42 -15.60 1.34
CA GLN A 369 2.97 -15.53 1.30
C GLN A 369 2.42 -14.96 -0.01
N TYR A 370 3.24 -14.18 -0.75
CA TYR A 370 2.84 -13.47 -1.98
C TYR A 370 4.01 -13.41 -2.97
N PRO A 371 3.73 -13.31 -4.29
CA PRO A 371 4.75 -13.30 -5.34
C PRO A 371 5.51 -11.97 -5.49
N HIS A 372 5.53 -11.07 -4.49
CA HIS A 372 6.17 -9.76 -4.53
C HIS A 372 5.92 -8.96 -5.83
N ASN A 373 4.68 -8.99 -6.30
CA ASN A 373 4.17 -8.19 -7.41
C ASN A 373 2.66 -8.08 -7.28
N ILE A 374 2.14 -6.87 -7.21
CA ILE A 374 0.73 -6.62 -6.92
C ILE A 374 -0.21 -7.24 -7.97
N PHE A 375 0.16 -7.21 -9.27
CA PHE A 375 -0.68 -7.77 -10.32
C PHE A 375 -0.68 -9.30 -10.30
N LEU A 376 0.49 -9.91 -10.11
CA LEU A 376 0.58 -11.36 -9.94
C LEU A 376 -0.17 -11.82 -8.69
N ASN A 377 -0.13 -11.02 -7.61
CA ASN A 377 -0.87 -11.35 -6.40
C ASN A 377 -2.39 -11.33 -6.63
N PHE A 378 -2.91 -10.27 -7.26
CA PHE A 378 -4.33 -10.25 -7.63
C PHE A 378 -4.71 -11.40 -8.58
N TRP A 379 -3.81 -11.77 -9.51
CA TRP A 379 -4.05 -12.91 -10.39
C TRP A 379 -4.06 -14.25 -9.64
N THR A 380 -3.15 -14.45 -8.71
CA THR A 380 -3.13 -15.69 -7.89
C THR A 380 -4.34 -15.80 -6.98
N GLU A 381 -4.71 -14.72 -6.31
CA GLU A 381 -5.77 -14.71 -5.31
C GLU A 381 -7.19 -14.67 -5.94
N LEU A 382 -7.38 -13.84 -6.98
CA LEU A 382 -8.68 -13.52 -7.57
C LEU A 382 -8.85 -13.94 -9.03
N GLY A 383 -7.85 -14.59 -9.61
CA GLY A 383 -7.83 -14.94 -11.00
C GLY A 383 -7.59 -13.78 -11.98
N LEU A 384 -7.55 -14.12 -13.28
CA LEU A 384 -7.30 -13.14 -14.33
C LEU A 384 -8.33 -11.98 -14.31
N ILE A 385 -9.60 -12.32 -14.09
CA ILE A 385 -10.68 -11.31 -14.04
C ILE A 385 -10.47 -10.34 -12.88
N GLY A 386 -10.09 -10.84 -11.70
CA GLY A 386 -9.77 -10.00 -10.54
C GLY A 386 -8.56 -9.09 -10.78
N MET A 387 -7.50 -9.60 -11.41
CA MET A 387 -6.34 -8.79 -11.80
C MET A 387 -6.71 -7.69 -12.81
N LEU A 388 -7.50 -8.01 -13.82
CA LEU A 388 -7.94 -7.05 -14.84
C LEU A 388 -8.86 -5.97 -14.24
N LEU A 389 -9.77 -6.37 -13.34
CA LEU A 389 -10.63 -5.43 -12.63
C LEU A 389 -9.82 -4.49 -11.74
N PHE A 390 -8.84 -5.01 -11.03
CA PHE A 390 -7.91 -4.20 -10.25
C PHE A 390 -7.14 -3.20 -11.12
N GLY A 391 -6.58 -3.66 -12.23
CA GLY A 391 -5.93 -2.79 -13.22
C GLY A 391 -6.87 -1.70 -13.77
N TRP A 392 -8.12 -2.06 -14.04
CA TRP A 392 -9.15 -1.10 -14.46
C TRP A 392 -9.45 -0.04 -13.39
N LEU A 393 -9.58 -0.45 -12.11
CA LEU A 393 -9.78 0.49 -10.99
C LEU A 393 -8.65 1.51 -10.90
N LEU A 394 -7.41 1.04 -11.04
CA LEU A 394 -6.21 1.89 -11.06
C LEU A 394 -6.23 2.89 -12.22
N LEU A 395 -6.50 2.42 -13.44
CA LEU A 395 -6.57 3.28 -14.63
C LEU A 395 -7.69 4.32 -14.49
N LYS A 396 -8.85 3.92 -13.98
CA LYS A 396 -9.99 4.80 -13.73
C LYS A 396 -9.64 5.87 -12.69
N PHE A 397 -8.96 5.50 -11.60
CA PHE A 397 -8.47 6.46 -10.61
C PHE A 397 -7.47 7.46 -11.22
N LEU A 398 -6.46 6.97 -11.94
CA LEU A 398 -5.45 7.83 -12.59
C LEU A 398 -6.11 8.79 -13.60
N TYR A 399 -7.08 8.32 -14.35
CA TYR A 399 -7.86 9.14 -15.29
C TYR A 399 -8.62 10.26 -14.56
N TYR A 400 -9.39 9.94 -13.52
CA TYR A 400 -10.17 10.94 -12.80
C TYR A 400 -9.29 11.91 -12.00
N ALA A 401 -8.21 11.44 -11.38
CA ALA A 401 -7.26 12.30 -10.67
C ALA A 401 -6.57 13.27 -11.64
N SER A 402 -6.16 12.81 -12.82
CA SER A 402 -5.57 13.66 -13.86
C SER A 402 -6.57 14.67 -14.43
N LEU A 403 -7.82 14.25 -14.66
CA LEU A 403 -8.90 15.11 -15.12
C LEU A 403 -9.24 16.19 -14.08
N LEU A 404 -9.32 15.82 -12.79
CA LEU A 404 -9.55 16.76 -11.69
C LEU A 404 -8.43 17.79 -11.64
N TYR A 405 -7.17 17.34 -11.65
CA TYR A 405 -6.02 18.24 -11.65
C TYR A 405 -5.99 19.16 -12.87
N SER A 406 -6.27 18.65 -14.07
CA SER A 406 -6.28 19.45 -15.30
C SER A 406 -7.32 20.58 -15.27
N LYS A 407 -8.48 20.31 -14.67
CA LYS A 407 -9.59 21.28 -14.54
C LYS A 407 -9.40 22.27 -13.40
N THR A 408 -8.92 21.82 -12.26
CA THR A 408 -8.89 22.63 -11.01
C THR A 408 -7.53 23.22 -10.70
N ARG A 409 -6.45 22.62 -11.23
CA ARG A 409 -5.06 22.89 -10.84
C ARG A 409 -4.85 22.73 -9.32
N ASP A 410 -5.63 21.87 -8.68
CA ASP A 410 -5.49 21.52 -7.29
C ASP A 410 -4.31 20.56 -7.10
N PHE A 411 -3.28 21.00 -6.40
CA PHE A 411 -2.06 20.21 -6.20
C PHE A 411 -2.27 19.03 -5.24
N LEU A 412 -3.32 19.04 -4.42
CA LEU A 412 -3.67 17.85 -3.66
C LEU A 412 -4.11 16.70 -4.61
N ALA A 413 -4.89 17.02 -5.64
CA ALA A 413 -5.25 16.03 -6.68
C ALA A 413 -4.00 15.50 -7.43
N LEU A 414 -3.02 16.39 -7.69
CA LEU A 414 -1.74 15.99 -8.27
C LEU A 414 -0.92 15.11 -7.31
N GLY A 415 -0.92 15.43 -6.02
CA GLY A 415 -0.29 14.60 -4.98
C GLY A 415 -0.90 13.21 -4.88
N MET A 416 -2.24 13.09 -4.96
CA MET A 416 -2.95 11.82 -5.01
C MET A 416 -2.63 11.02 -6.28
N LEU A 417 -2.57 11.68 -7.44
CA LEU A 417 -2.14 11.06 -8.69
C LEU A 417 -0.71 10.48 -8.57
N ALA A 418 0.21 11.29 -8.07
CA ALA A 418 1.60 10.88 -7.87
C ALA A 418 1.74 9.75 -6.83
N SER A 419 0.94 9.80 -5.76
CA SER A 419 0.83 8.76 -4.74
C SER A 419 0.43 7.42 -5.35
N MET A 420 -0.59 7.39 -6.21
CA MET A 420 -1.00 6.17 -6.91
C MET A 420 0.08 5.65 -7.86
N ILE A 421 0.78 6.53 -8.58
CA ILE A 421 1.91 6.15 -9.42
C ILE A 421 3.05 5.56 -8.57
N CYS A 422 3.35 6.15 -7.41
CA CYS A 422 4.32 5.60 -6.45
C CYS A 422 3.92 4.19 -5.99
N VAL A 423 2.64 3.99 -5.69
CA VAL A 423 2.10 2.69 -5.32
C VAL A 423 2.29 1.68 -6.45
N LEU A 424 2.01 2.05 -7.70
CA LEU A 424 2.20 1.18 -8.85
C LEU A 424 3.67 0.82 -9.05
N VAL A 425 4.57 1.80 -9.04
CA VAL A 425 6.01 1.57 -9.23
C VAL A 425 6.58 0.63 -8.16
N HIS A 426 6.26 0.86 -6.89
CA HIS A 426 6.69 -0.02 -5.81
C HIS A 426 5.96 -1.38 -5.86
N GLY A 427 4.69 -1.41 -6.23
CA GLY A 427 3.87 -2.62 -6.37
C GLY A 427 4.32 -3.58 -7.48
N LEU A 428 5.16 -3.13 -8.43
CA LEU A 428 5.81 -4.03 -9.39
C LEU A 428 6.81 -4.99 -8.73
N VAL A 429 7.34 -4.64 -7.57
CA VAL A 429 8.37 -5.41 -6.86
C VAL A 429 8.00 -5.77 -5.42
N ASP A 430 6.76 -5.46 -4.98
CA ASP A 430 6.24 -5.79 -3.67
C ASP A 430 4.71 -5.90 -3.66
N GLU A 431 4.11 -6.42 -2.57
CA GLU A 431 2.66 -6.48 -2.39
C GLU A 431 2.16 -5.27 -1.59
N LYS A 432 1.19 -4.55 -2.14
CA LYS A 432 0.72 -3.28 -1.58
C LYS A 432 -0.74 -3.26 -1.12
N TYR A 433 -1.51 -4.29 -1.36
CA TYR A 433 -2.95 -4.27 -1.05
C TYR A 433 -3.33 -5.17 0.12
N ILE A 434 -2.84 -6.41 0.15
CA ILE A 434 -3.28 -7.42 1.12
C ILE A 434 -2.66 -7.19 2.50
N LYS A 435 -3.18 -6.14 3.17
CA LYS A 435 -2.96 -5.76 4.57
C LYS A 435 -4.08 -4.84 5.02
N ASN A 436 -4.48 -4.93 6.30
CA ASN A 436 -5.60 -4.16 6.82
C ASN A 436 -5.43 -2.63 6.69
N ASP A 437 -4.22 -2.12 6.96
CA ASP A 437 -3.92 -0.70 6.84
C ASP A 437 -3.83 -0.24 5.38
N LEU A 438 -3.24 -1.05 4.51
CA LEU A 438 -3.05 -0.72 3.10
C LEU A 438 -4.36 -0.82 2.32
N SER A 439 -5.18 -1.85 2.55
CA SER A 439 -6.48 -2.00 1.88
C SER A 439 -7.45 -0.85 2.22
N VAL A 440 -7.34 -0.29 3.43
CA VAL A 440 -8.12 0.89 3.85
C VAL A 440 -7.52 2.20 3.32
N LEU A 441 -6.19 2.27 3.14
CA LEU A 441 -5.50 3.44 2.59
C LEU A 441 -5.75 3.61 1.07
N TRP A 442 -5.97 2.51 0.38
CA TRP A 442 -6.27 2.46 -1.06
C TRP A 442 -7.66 3.00 -1.40
#